data_1cbfd77280dea92a5164e160a0f54399
#
_entry.id   1cbfd77280dea92a5164e160a0f54399
#
_cell.length_a   1.000
_cell.length_b   1.000
_cell.length_c   1.000
_cell.angle_alpha   90.00
_cell.angle_beta   90.00
_cell.angle_gamma   90.00
#
_symmetry.space_group_name_H-M   'P 1'
#
loop_
_entity.id
_entity.type
_entity.pdbx_description
1 polymer ?
#
loop_
_entity_poly.entity_id
_entity_poly.type
_entity_poly.pdbx_seq_one_letter_code
_entity_poly.pdbx_strand_id
1 'polypeptide(L)'
;MKSTDYFHLPLTLLSILLLFTSCSEQYNIAGNSSIGDFNGQTVYLKISDNGIDADCLDSCQVVHDKFNFIGDVDSVTMAIMYVGSQRLVPIFLEDGMLSIEVGHCGQRVSGSPYNDRLNTFLRKRDRISNEQWELERECSRMLLNGKSHQEVNDFYAKKIKKLAKKLEKLENDFIQENYQTPLGPGCFQWLFGQYAIPVMTDQIRSLIDNAPPCFRNHPYVRSYIRRARDNRSAEGQ
;
A
#
# COMPACT_ATOMS: atom_id res chain seq x y z
N MET A 1 61.93 -39.01 -13.99
CA MET A 1 61.63 -37.59 -14.10
C MET A 1 60.27 -37.46 -14.76
N LYS A 2 59.21 -37.44 -13.98
CA LYS A 2 57.82 -37.10 -14.38
C LYS A 2 56.94 -37.25 -13.13
N SER A 3 56.58 -36.21 -12.50
CA SER A 3 55.52 -36.17 -11.50
C SER A 3 55.44 -34.75 -10.97
N THR A 4 54.45 -33.96 -11.43
CA THR A 4 53.92 -32.76 -10.71
C THR A 4 52.93 -32.05 -11.60
N ASP A 5 51.76 -32.58 -11.91
CA ASP A 5 50.69 -31.75 -12.55
C ASP A 5 49.25 -32.13 -12.18
N TYR A 6 48.99 -32.90 -11.13
CA TYR A 6 47.62 -33.30 -10.81
C TYR A 6 47.01 -32.67 -9.54
N PHE A 7 47.70 -31.70 -8.90
CA PHE A 7 47.22 -31.18 -7.61
C PHE A 7 46.45 -29.85 -7.69
N HIS A 8 46.38 -29.21 -8.85
CA HIS A 8 45.71 -27.89 -8.98
C HIS A 8 44.28 -27.98 -9.50
N LEU A 9 43.84 -29.08 -10.08
CA LEU A 9 42.52 -29.27 -10.66
C LEU A 9 41.38 -29.32 -9.62
N PRO A 10 41.51 -29.98 -8.45
CA PRO A 10 40.42 -29.98 -7.47
C PRO A 10 40.23 -28.68 -6.71
N LEU A 11 41.27 -27.84 -6.59
CA LEU A 11 41.20 -26.56 -5.88
C LEU A 11 40.47 -25.49 -6.71
N THR A 12 40.63 -25.47 -8.02
CA THR A 12 39.91 -24.56 -8.93
C THR A 12 38.45 -24.95 -9.10
N LEU A 13 38.11 -26.24 -9.07
CA LEU A 13 36.74 -26.72 -9.14
C LEU A 13 35.95 -26.39 -7.84
N LEU A 14 36.60 -26.45 -6.69
CA LEU A 14 36.00 -26.06 -5.41
C LEU A 14 35.77 -24.56 -5.31
N SER A 15 36.62 -23.74 -5.92
CA SER A 15 36.46 -22.27 -5.97
C SER A 15 35.25 -21.80 -6.82
N ILE A 16 34.90 -22.57 -7.86
CA ILE A 16 33.78 -22.25 -8.75
C ILE A 16 32.43 -22.62 -8.10
N LEU A 17 32.42 -23.63 -7.22
CA LEU A 17 31.18 -24.05 -6.55
C LEU A 17 30.68 -23.07 -5.47
N LEU A 18 31.49 -22.14 -5.00
CA LEU A 18 31.15 -21.15 -3.98
C LEU A 18 30.47 -19.88 -4.53
N LEU A 19 30.32 -19.75 -5.85
CA LEU A 19 29.79 -18.53 -6.48
C LEU A 19 28.27 -18.57 -6.75
N PHE A 20 27.56 -19.65 -6.43
CA PHE A 20 26.13 -19.80 -6.75
C PHE A 20 25.17 -19.76 -5.56
N THR A 21 25.59 -19.27 -4.41
CA THR A 21 24.62 -18.93 -3.36
C THR A 21 24.04 -17.55 -3.64
N SER A 22 23.26 -17.41 -4.71
CA SER A 22 22.32 -16.32 -4.84
C SER A 22 21.24 -16.56 -3.78
N CYS A 23 21.36 -15.88 -2.65
CA CYS A 23 20.27 -15.80 -1.68
C CYS A 23 19.22 -14.91 -2.33
N SER A 24 18.17 -15.49 -2.92
CA SER A 24 16.99 -14.70 -3.32
C SER A 24 16.31 -14.24 -2.04
N GLU A 25 16.09 -12.95 -1.93
CA GLU A 25 15.26 -12.40 -0.86
C GLU A 25 13.84 -12.91 -1.02
N GLN A 26 13.21 -13.40 0.06
CA GLN A 26 11.87 -13.99 0.02
C GLN A 26 10.98 -13.38 1.08
N TYR A 27 9.78 -12.98 0.66
CA TYR A 27 8.72 -12.66 1.60
C TYR A 27 7.98 -13.95 2.01
N ASN A 28 7.61 -14.01 3.28
CA ASN A 28 6.70 -15.02 3.82
C ASN A 28 5.62 -14.30 4.62
N ILE A 29 4.41 -14.26 4.07
CA ILE A 29 3.28 -13.55 4.65
C ILE A 29 2.36 -14.56 5.34
N ALA A 30 2.25 -14.50 6.65
CA ALA A 30 1.27 -15.24 7.43
C ALA A 30 0.06 -14.36 7.72
N GLY A 31 -1.11 -14.76 7.24
CA GLY A 31 -2.36 -14.03 7.41
C GLY A 31 -3.35 -14.73 8.33
N ASN A 32 -4.09 -13.93 9.09
CA ASN A 32 -5.17 -14.38 9.95
C ASN A 32 -6.39 -13.45 9.77
N SER A 33 -7.59 -14.03 9.66
CA SER A 33 -8.85 -13.29 9.62
C SER A 33 -9.70 -13.65 10.83
N SER A 34 -10.24 -12.65 11.53
CA SER A 34 -11.29 -12.86 12.54
C SER A 34 -12.70 -12.61 11.97
N ILE A 35 -12.80 -12.47 10.64
CA ILE A 35 -14.07 -12.27 9.92
C ILE A 35 -14.48 -13.62 9.33
N GLY A 36 -15.49 -14.28 9.90
CA GLY A 36 -15.89 -15.64 9.53
C GLY A 36 -16.27 -15.82 8.05
N ASP A 37 -16.70 -14.75 7.38
CA ASP A 37 -17.09 -14.77 5.96
C ASP A 37 -15.88 -14.91 5.00
N PHE A 38 -14.66 -14.83 5.50
CA PHE A 38 -13.45 -15.02 4.69
C PHE A 38 -13.11 -16.49 4.48
N ASN A 39 -13.59 -17.37 5.33
CA ASN A 39 -13.28 -18.80 5.25
C ASN A 39 -13.77 -19.40 3.94
N GLY A 40 -12.91 -20.11 3.21
CA GLY A 40 -13.20 -20.65 1.88
C GLY A 40 -13.09 -19.64 0.72
N GLN A 41 -12.92 -18.34 1.00
CA GLN A 41 -12.69 -17.35 -0.05
C GLN A 41 -11.22 -17.37 -0.52
N THR A 42 -11.00 -16.91 -1.75
CA THR A 42 -9.65 -16.72 -2.29
C THR A 42 -9.17 -15.30 -1.99
N VAL A 43 -8.01 -15.19 -1.39
CA VAL A 43 -7.27 -13.95 -1.22
C VAL A 43 -6.21 -13.84 -2.33
N TYR A 44 -6.02 -12.62 -2.83
CA TYR A 44 -5.10 -12.31 -3.92
C TYR A 44 -4.11 -11.26 -3.44
N LEU A 45 -2.86 -11.43 -3.84
CA LEU A 45 -1.81 -10.43 -3.70
C LEU A 45 -1.56 -9.82 -5.07
N LYS A 46 -1.82 -8.52 -5.23
CA LYS A 46 -1.72 -7.85 -6.52
C LYS A 46 -0.75 -6.68 -6.48
N ILE A 47 0.03 -6.53 -7.55
CA ILE A 47 0.91 -5.40 -7.81
C ILE A 47 0.33 -4.60 -8.97
N SER A 48 0.42 -3.28 -8.91
CA SER A 48 0.01 -2.42 -10.01
C SER A 48 1.21 -1.62 -10.52
N ASP A 49 1.64 -1.89 -11.73
CA ASP A 49 2.76 -1.18 -12.34
C ASP A 49 2.39 0.22 -12.83
N ASN A 50 1.12 0.44 -13.19
CA ASN A 50 0.65 1.67 -13.82
C ASN A 50 -0.62 2.27 -13.19
N GLY A 51 -1.17 1.64 -12.16
CA GLY A 51 -2.33 2.12 -11.41
C GLY A 51 -3.69 1.80 -12.01
N ILE A 52 -3.77 1.13 -13.17
CA ILE A 52 -5.03 0.73 -13.81
C ILE A 52 -5.25 -0.77 -13.62
N ASP A 53 -4.29 -1.56 -14.08
CA ASP A 53 -4.35 -3.00 -13.99
C ASP A 53 -3.43 -3.47 -12.87
N ALA A 54 -3.97 -4.30 -12.00
CA ALA A 54 -3.20 -4.92 -10.93
C ALA A 54 -2.96 -6.39 -11.32
N ASP A 55 -1.71 -6.69 -11.65
CA ASP A 55 -1.30 -8.05 -11.93
C ASP A 55 -1.37 -8.89 -10.66
N CYS A 56 -1.97 -10.08 -10.77
CA CYS A 56 -2.02 -11.02 -9.68
C CYS A 56 -0.63 -11.65 -9.51
N LEU A 57 0.04 -11.31 -8.41
CA LEU A 57 1.33 -11.89 -8.07
C LEU A 57 1.16 -13.29 -7.47
N ASP A 58 0.18 -13.44 -6.57
CA ASP A 58 -0.08 -14.70 -5.89
C ASP A 58 -1.54 -14.77 -5.41
N SER A 59 -2.01 -15.99 -5.14
CA SER A 59 -3.34 -16.22 -4.58
C SER A 59 -3.37 -17.49 -3.72
N CYS A 60 -4.18 -17.46 -2.66
CA CYS A 60 -4.42 -18.64 -1.83
C CYS A 60 -5.83 -18.63 -1.25
N GLN A 61 -6.31 -19.79 -0.81
CA GLN A 61 -7.58 -19.89 -0.09
C GLN A 61 -7.40 -19.65 1.40
N VAL A 62 -8.38 -19.00 1.99
CA VAL A 62 -8.48 -18.88 3.46
C VAL A 62 -9.02 -20.20 4.01
N VAL A 63 -8.24 -20.86 4.85
CA VAL A 63 -8.60 -22.13 5.50
C VAL A 63 -8.45 -21.99 7.02
N HIS A 64 -9.53 -22.25 7.74
CA HIS A 64 -9.57 -22.05 9.20
C HIS A 64 -9.06 -20.66 9.61
N ASP A 65 -9.58 -19.63 8.91
CA ASP A 65 -9.26 -18.21 9.13
C ASP A 65 -7.80 -17.83 8.87
N LYS A 66 -7.01 -18.71 8.23
CA LYS A 66 -5.59 -18.50 7.92
C LYS A 66 -5.34 -18.54 6.42
N PHE A 67 -4.35 -17.78 6.01
CA PHE A 67 -3.81 -17.78 4.64
C PHE A 67 -2.31 -17.50 4.67
N ASN A 68 -1.60 -17.90 3.61
CA ASN A 68 -0.16 -17.71 3.51
C ASN A 68 0.26 -17.42 2.08
N PHE A 69 1.22 -16.50 1.91
CA PHE A 69 1.89 -16.23 0.66
C PHE A 69 3.40 -16.35 0.85
N ILE A 70 4.08 -16.98 -0.10
CA ILE A 70 5.54 -17.11 -0.12
C ILE A 70 6.01 -16.84 -1.55
N GLY A 71 6.97 -15.93 -1.69
CA GLY A 71 7.52 -15.62 -3.00
C GLY A 71 8.83 -14.87 -2.94
N ASP A 72 9.47 -14.78 -4.09
CA ASP A 72 10.72 -14.04 -4.24
C ASP A 72 10.44 -12.54 -4.38
N VAL A 73 11.35 -11.71 -3.90
CA VAL A 73 11.31 -10.27 -4.04
C VAL A 73 12.68 -9.76 -4.47
N ASP A 74 12.72 -9.11 -5.64
CA ASP A 74 13.96 -8.50 -6.16
C ASP A 74 14.21 -7.11 -5.56
N SER A 75 13.13 -6.45 -5.14
CA SER A 75 13.16 -5.12 -4.53
C SER A 75 11.88 -4.87 -3.74
N VAL A 76 12.00 -4.03 -2.70
CA VAL A 76 10.83 -3.65 -1.89
C VAL A 76 9.75 -3.02 -2.77
N THR A 77 8.62 -3.69 -2.87
CA THR A 77 7.51 -3.33 -3.77
C THR A 77 6.19 -3.31 -3.00
N MET A 78 5.34 -2.32 -3.31
CA MET A 78 4.00 -2.29 -2.73
C MET A 78 3.07 -3.23 -3.49
N ALA A 79 2.44 -4.12 -2.75
CA ALA A 79 1.32 -4.94 -3.18
C ALA A 79 0.04 -4.54 -2.42
N ILE A 80 -1.09 -4.98 -2.91
CA ILE A 80 -2.38 -4.81 -2.24
C ILE A 80 -3.02 -6.18 -2.13
N MET A 81 -3.48 -6.52 -0.93
CA MET A 81 -4.26 -7.73 -0.71
C MET A 81 -5.73 -7.48 -1.05
N TYR A 82 -6.35 -8.43 -1.73
CA TYR A 82 -7.76 -8.44 -2.10
C TYR A 82 -8.46 -9.70 -1.62
N VAL A 83 -9.77 -9.58 -1.37
CA VAL A 83 -10.69 -10.71 -1.30
C VAL A 83 -11.73 -10.52 -2.39
N GLY A 84 -11.79 -11.44 -3.35
CA GLY A 84 -12.55 -11.20 -4.57
C GLY A 84 -12.13 -9.93 -5.30
N SER A 85 -13.05 -8.98 -5.45
CA SER A 85 -12.77 -7.65 -6.02
C SER A 85 -12.50 -6.57 -4.96
N GLN A 86 -12.69 -6.87 -3.69
CA GLN A 86 -12.54 -5.91 -2.60
C GLN A 86 -11.08 -5.74 -2.20
N ARG A 87 -10.60 -4.48 -2.26
CA ARG A 87 -9.28 -4.11 -1.72
C ARG A 87 -9.34 -4.18 -0.20
N LEU A 88 -8.36 -4.84 0.41
CA LEU A 88 -8.25 -4.92 1.85
C LEU A 88 -7.14 -4.03 2.39
N VAL A 89 -5.89 -4.44 2.24
CA VAL A 89 -4.77 -3.79 2.89
C VAL A 89 -3.57 -3.67 1.95
N PRO A 90 -2.91 -2.49 1.91
CA PRO A 90 -1.61 -2.35 1.27
C PRO A 90 -0.53 -3.02 2.12
N ILE A 91 0.46 -3.61 1.47
CA ILE A 91 1.60 -4.28 2.08
C ILE A 91 2.85 -4.01 1.25
N PHE A 92 3.99 -3.82 1.92
CA PHE A 92 5.29 -3.83 1.26
C PHE A 92 5.87 -5.25 1.30
N LEU A 93 6.18 -5.77 0.14
CA LEU A 93 6.89 -7.04 0.02
C LEU A 93 8.36 -6.77 0.35
N GLU A 94 8.79 -7.30 1.45
CA GLU A 94 10.14 -7.21 2.01
C GLU A 94 10.61 -8.59 2.37
N ASP A 95 11.92 -8.81 2.38
CA ASP A 95 12.51 -10.06 2.84
C ASP A 95 12.09 -10.36 4.30
N GLY A 96 11.77 -11.62 4.57
CA GLY A 96 11.48 -12.13 5.89
C GLY A 96 9.99 -12.43 6.15
N MET A 97 9.66 -12.48 7.44
CA MET A 97 8.34 -12.88 7.93
C MET A 97 7.44 -11.67 8.13
N LEU A 98 6.35 -11.61 7.38
CA LEU A 98 5.32 -10.58 7.48
C LEU A 98 4.04 -11.17 8.09
N SER A 99 3.31 -10.38 8.84
CA SER A 99 2.03 -10.77 9.42
C SER A 99 0.90 -9.86 8.95
N ILE A 100 -0.22 -10.45 8.53
CA ILE A 100 -1.46 -9.73 8.21
C ILE A 100 -2.57 -10.19 9.14
N GLU A 101 -3.18 -9.25 9.84
CA GLU A 101 -4.39 -9.48 10.63
C GLU A 101 -5.55 -8.72 9.99
N VAL A 102 -6.64 -9.43 9.67
CA VAL A 102 -7.87 -8.86 9.14
C VAL A 102 -8.98 -9.05 10.15
N GLY A 103 -9.55 -7.97 10.65
CA GLY A 103 -10.58 -8.01 11.68
C GLY A 103 -11.66 -6.94 11.50
N HIS A 104 -12.73 -7.06 12.29
CA HIS A 104 -13.83 -6.08 12.30
C HIS A 104 -13.38 -4.66 12.69
N CYS A 105 -12.29 -4.54 13.43
CA CYS A 105 -11.72 -3.25 13.85
C CYS A 105 -10.65 -2.71 12.90
N GLY A 106 -10.51 -3.28 11.71
CA GLY A 106 -9.53 -2.88 10.70
C GLY A 106 -8.51 -3.96 10.36
N GLN A 107 -7.56 -3.58 9.53
CA GLN A 107 -6.48 -4.46 9.06
C GLN A 107 -5.15 -3.98 9.63
N ARG A 108 -4.26 -4.94 9.89
CA ARG A 108 -2.90 -4.68 10.36
C ARG A 108 -1.90 -5.47 9.54
N VAL A 109 -0.82 -4.80 9.16
CA VAL A 109 0.36 -5.41 8.57
C VAL A 109 1.56 -5.11 9.47
N SER A 110 2.43 -6.08 9.72
CA SER A 110 3.61 -5.92 10.59
C SER A 110 4.69 -6.94 10.25
N GLY A 111 5.85 -6.81 10.89
CA GLY A 111 6.95 -7.76 10.80
C GLY A 111 8.13 -7.25 9.96
N SER A 112 8.07 -6.01 9.46
CA SER A 112 9.19 -5.40 8.77
C SER A 112 9.18 -3.86 8.94
N PRO A 113 10.32 -3.18 8.75
CA PRO A 113 10.42 -1.74 9.01
C PRO A 113 9.43 -0.90 8.19
N TYR A 114 9.24 -1.20 6.91
CA TYR A 114 8.30 -0.44 6.07
C TYR A 114 6.85 -0.75 6.43
N ASN A 115 6.50 -2.02 6.67
CA ASN A 115 5.15 -2.40 7.07
C ASN A 115 4.77 -1.86 8.45
N ASP A 116 5.67 -1.80 9.42
CA ASP A 116 5.41 -1.21 10.74
C ASP A 116 5.16 0.32 10.65
N ARG A 117 5.92 1.02 9.78
CA ARG A 117 5.67 2.45 9.48
C ARG A 117 4.33 2.64 8.75
N LEU A 118 4.05 1.82 7.74
CA LEU A 118 2.78 1.82 7.03
C LEU A 118 1.61 1.58 8.00
N ASN A 119 1.70 0.57 8.85
CA ASN A 119 0.68 0.27 9.85
C ASN A 119 0.42 1.46 10.80
N THR A 120 1.47 2.14 11.23
CA THR A 120 1.34 3.34 12.06
C THR A 120 0.58 4.45 11.33
N PHE A 121 0.84 4.64 10.05
CA PHE A 121 0.12 5.60 9.20
C PHE A 121 -1.35 5.20 9.01
N LEU A 122 -1.62 3.93 8.67
CA LEU A 122 -2.98 3.41 8.48
C LEU A 122 -3.83 3.58 9.73
N ARG A 123 -3.29 3.27 10.91
CA ARG A 123 -3.99 3.49 12.19
C ARG A 123 -4.33 4.96 12.46
N LYS A 124 -3.50 5.90 12.02
CA LYS A 124 -3.82 7.34 12.13
C LYS A 124 -4.94 7.73 11.17
N ARG A 125 -4.94 7.16 9.94
CA ARG A 125 -6.04 7.35 8.98
C ARG A 125 -7.36 6.81 9.52
N ASP A 126 -7.35 5.60 10.05
CA ASP A 126 -8.54 4.94 10.61
C ASP A 126 -9.16 5.76 11.75
N ARG A 127 -8.32 6.39 12.60
CA ARG A 127 -8.84 7.29 13.64
C ARG A 127 -9.61 8.47 13.05
N ILE A 128 -9.13 9.05 11.94
CA ILE A 128 -9.82 10.18 11.29
C ILE A 128 -11.12 9.68 10.64
N SER A 129 -11.11 8.51 10.01
CA SER A 129 -12.32 7.88 9.47
C SER A 129 -13.35 7.60 10.56
N ASN A 130 -12.91 7.11 11.72
CA ASN A 130 -13.79 6.91 12.87
C ASN A 130 -14.37 8.22 13.41
N GLU A 131 -13.56 9.31 13.44
CA GLU A 131 -14.09 10.66 13.79
C GLU A 131 -15.19 11.12 12.80
N GLN A 132 -15.09 10.73 11.52
CA GLN A 132 -16.14 11.02 10.53
C GLN A 132 -17.42 10.21 10.81
N TRP A 133 -17.32 8.92 11.09
CA TRP A 133 -18.46 8.10 11.48
C TRP A 133 -19.16 8.62 12.74
N GLU A 134 -18.41 9.04 13.75
CA GLU A 134 -18.99 9.65 14.95
C GLU A 134 -19.70 10.98 14.64
N LEU A 135 -19.16 11.78 13.71
CA LEU A 135 -19.81 13.01 13.25
C LEU A 135 -21.17 12.74 12.59
N GLU A 136 -21.27 11.72 11.75
CA GLU A 136 -22.53 11.32 11.12
C GLU A 136 -23.58 10.88 12.17
N ARG A 137 -23.13 10.13 13.17
CA ARG A 137 -23.98 9.73 14.30
C ARG A 137 -24.41 10.93 15.15
N GLU A 138 -23.53 11.93 15.36
CA GLU A 138 -23.85 13.18 16.06
C GLU A 138 -24.91 13.96 15.29
N CYS A 139 -24.77 14.10 13.98
CA CYS A 139 -25.76 14.76 13.12
C CYS A 139 -27.14 14.07 13.20
N SER A 140 -27.16 12.75 13.16
CA SER A 140 -28.41 11.99 13.33
C SER A 140 -29.08 12.27 14.69
N ARG A 141 -28.31 12.31 15.77
CA ARG A 141 -28.83 12.66 17.11
C ARG A 141 -29.34 14.10 17.17
N MET A 142 -28.67 15.05 16.50
CA MET A 142 -29.13 16.45 16.45
C MET A 142 -30.51 16.57 15.79
N LEU A 143 -30.75 15.85 14.69
CA LEU A 143 -32.07 15.80 14.03
C LEU A 143 -33.12 15.21 14.94
N LEU A 144 -32.84 14.09 15.61
CA LEU A 144 -33.77 13.47 16.57
C LEU A 144 -34.11 14.38 17.75
N ASN A 145 -33.20 15.27 18.14
CA ASN A 145 -33.40 16.25 19.20
C ASN A 145 -34.06 17.55 18.70
N GLY A 146 -34.61 17.57 17.49
CA GLY A 146 -35.41 18.67 16.96
C GLY A 146 -34.60 19.83 16.36
N LYS A 147 -33.31 19.65 16.10
CA LYS A 147 -32.51 20.60 15.34
C LYS A 147 -32.97 20.65 13.88
N SER A 148 -32.97 21.83 13.29
CA SER A 148 -33.34 22.00 11.89
C SER A 148 -32.26 21.35 10.97
N HIS A 149 -32.68 20.93 9.78
CA HIS A 149 -31.77 20.41 8.76
C HIS A 149 -30.67 21.42 8.40
N GLN A 150 -31.00 22.72 8.39
CA GLN A 150 -30.02 23.78 8.10
C GLN A 150 -28.92 23.81 9.16
N GLU A 151 -29.29 23.85 10.47
CA GLU A 151 -28.31 23.85 11.56
C GLU A 151 -27.39 22.63 11.52
N VAL A 152 -27.95 21.42 11.21
CA VAL A 152 -27.16 20.18 11.12
C VAL A 152 -26.23 20.19 9.92
N ASN A 153 -26.69 20.67 8.76
CA ASN A 153 -25.87 20.79 7.56
C ASN A 153 -24.71 21.77 7.76
N ASP A 154 -24.94 22.92 8.39
CA ASP A 154 -23.89 23.91 8.67
C ASP A 154 -22.86 23.36 9.65
N PHE A 155 -23.32 22.64 10.68
CA PHE A 155 -22.47 21.96 11.63
C PHE A 155 -21.62 20.88 10.94
N TYR A 156 -22.24 20.00 10.14
CA TYR A 156 -21.56 18.93 9.39
C TYR A 156 -20.53 19.50 8.43
N ALA A 157 -20.91 20.47 7.60
CA ALA A 157 -20.02 21.08 6.61
C ALA A 157 -18.74 21.67 7.25
N LYS A 158 -18.88 22.34 8.40
CA LYS A 158 -17.74 22.88 9.15
C LYS A 158 -16.83 21.79 9.69
N LYS A 159 -17.39 20.71 10.26
CA LYS A 159 -16.65 19.62 10.88
C LYS A 159 -15.96 18.72 9.84
N ILE A 160 -16.68 18.34 8.77
CA ILE A 160 -16.14 17.48 7.72
C ILE A 160 -14.98 18.17 6.97
N LYS A 161 -15.08 19.47 6.73
CA LYS A 161 -13.99 20.27 6.15
C LYS A 161 -12.72 20.24 7.01
N LYS A 162 -12.87 20.25 8.34
CA LYS A 162 -11.73 20.14 9.27
C LYS A 162 -11.11 18.75 9.23
N LEU A 163 -11.94 17.68 9.19
CA LEU A 163 -11.47 16.31 9.09
C LEU A 163 -10.77 16.04 7.76
N ALA A 164 -11.32 16.53 6.64
CA ALA A 164 -10.68 16.41 5.32
C ALA A 164 -9.29 17.05 5.31
N LYS A 165 -9.14 18.27 5.86
CA LYS A 165 -7.82 18.91 5.99
C LYS A 165 -6.84 18.13 6.89
N LYS A 166 -7.37 17.52 7.97
CA LYS A 166 -6.56 16.71 8.89
C LYS A 166 -6.05 15.45 8.17
N LEU A 167 -6.91 14.82 7.36
CA LEU A 167 -6.56 13.66 6.56
C LEU A 167 -5.54 14.01 5.48
N GLU A 168 -5.81 15.04 4.68
CA GLU A 168 -4.91 15.55 3.64
C GLU A 168 -3.52 15.85 4.21
N LYS A 169 -3.47 16.56 5.36
CA LYS A 169 -2.19 16.84 6.02
C LYS A 169 -1.46 15.57 6.44
N LEU A 170 -2.15 14.59 7.03
CA LEU A 170 -1.56 13.31 7.44
C LEU A 170 -0.98 12.56 6.25
N GLU A 171 -1.69 12.51 5.12
CA GLU A 171 -1.27 11.84 3.89
C GLU A 171 -0.06 12.54 3.26
N ASN A 172 -0.11 13.87 3.18
CA ASN A 172 0.98 14.67 2.63
C ASN A 172 2.25 14.56 3.48
N ASP A 173 2.14 14.75 4.80
CA ASP A 173 3.28 14.64 5.71
C ASP A 173 3.93 13.24 5.56
N PHE A 174 3.14 12.16 5.53
CA PHE A 174 3.66 10.81 5.41
C PHE A 174 4.39 10.56 4.08
N ILE A 175 3.83 11.01 2.96
CA ILE A 175 4.48 10.88 1.65
C ILE A 175 5.77 11.69 1.60
N GLN A 176 5.76 12.94 2.11
CA GLN A 176 6.90 13.85 2.11
C GLN A 176 8.06 13.31 2.96
N GLU A 177 7.77 12.80 4.15
CA GLU A 177 8.76 12.17 5.02
C GLU A 177 9.39 10.92 4.40
N ASN A 178 8.74 10.33 3.40
CA ASN A 178 9.15 9.08 2.76
C ASN A 178 9.49 9.21 1.27
N TYR A 179 9.72 10.39 0.74
CA TYR A 179 10.04 10.62 -0.67
C TYR A 179 11.21 9.76 -1.20
N GLN A 180 12.19 9.50 -0.34
CA GLN A 180 13.43 8.78 -0.72
C GLN A 180 13.37 7.28 -0.40
N THR A 181 12.23 6.77 0.05
CA THR A 181 12.03 5.37 0.38
C THR A 181 10.89 4.78 -0.45
N PRO A 182 10.77 3.46 -0.58
CA PRO A 182 9.64 2.82 -1.26
C PRO A 182 8.26 3.25 -0.73
N LEU A 183 8.17 3.64 0.56
CA LEU A 183 6.92 4.08 1.19
C LEU A 183 6.28 5.29 0.49
N GLY A 184 7.05 6.29 0.12
CA GLY A 184 6.51 7.51 -0.50
C GLY A 184 5.79 7.22 -1.81
N PRO A 185 6.49 6.71 -2.85
CA PRO A 185 5.87 6.38 -4.12
C PRO A 185 4.79 5.29 -4.01
N GLY A 186 4.99 4.27 -3.16
CA GLY A 186 4.00 3.22 -2.94
C GLY A 186 2.72 3.78 -2.33
N CYS A 187 2.81 4.57 -1.27
CA CYS A 187 1.63 5.20 -0.66
C CYS A 187 0.96 6.20 -1.60
N PHE A 188 1.73 6.96 -2.40
CA PHE A 188 1.18 7.81 -3.45
C PHE A 188 0.32 6.99 -4.43
N GLN A 189 0.84 5.87 -4.93
CA GLN A 189 0.13 4.96 -5.81
C GLN A 189 -1.12 4.37 -5.13
N TRP A 190 -1.01 3.93 -3.90
CA TRP A 190 -2.13 3.36 -3.16
C TRP A 190 -3.26 4.37 -2.92
N LEU A 191 -2.93 5.63 -2.58
CA LEU A 191 -3.92 6.68 -2.29
C LEU A 191 -4.56 7.24 -3.57
N PHE A 192 -3.76 7.54 -4.58
CA PHE A 192 -4.23 8.29 -5.74
C PHE A 192 -4.34 7.43 -7.00
N GLY A 193 -3.59 6.35 -7.13
CA GLY A 193 -3.57 5.48 -8.30
C GLY A 193 -4.84 4.64 -8.52
N GLN A 194 -5.72 4.56 -7.52
CA GLN A 194 -6.96 3.79 -7.59
C GLN A 194 -8.05 4.43 -8.47
N TYR A 195 -7.92 5.71 -8.80
CA TYR A 195 -8.90 6.40 -9.63
C TYR A 195 -8.69 6.08 -11.11
N ALA A 196 -9.76 5.63 -11.78
CA ALA A 196 -9.72 5.33 -13.22
C ALA A 196 -9.32 6.56 -14.03
N ILE A 197 -9.77 7.74 -13.61
CA ILE A 197 -9.46 9.03 -14.21
C ILE A 197 -8.57 9.82 -13.23
N PRO A 198 -7.24 9.80 -13.39
CA PRO A 198 -6.35 10.61 -12.57
C PRO A 198 -6.57 12.10 -12.83
N VAL A 199 -6.65 12.87 -11.74
CA VAL A 199 -6.83 14.33 -11.78
C VAL A 199 -5.72 14.99 -10.97
N MET A 200 -5.17 16.10 -11.47
CA MET A 200 -4.15 16.89 -10.78
C MET A 200 -4.82 17.85 -9.78
N THR A 201 -5.13 17.33 -8.58
CA THR A 201 -5.67 18.15 -7.48
C THR A 201 -4.59 19.05 -6.88
N ASP A 202 -4.98 20.05 -6.09
CA ASP A 202 -4.02 20.93 -5.40
C ASP A 202 -3.14 20.14 -4.41
N GLN A 203 -3.71 19.13 -3.74
CA GLN A 203 -2.97 18.20 -2.89
C GLN A 203 -1.85 17.50 -3.66
N ILE A 204 -2.19 16.87 -4.79
CA ILE A 204 -1.24 16.10 -5.61
C ILE A 204 -0.19 17.05 -6.22
N ARG A 205 -0.61 18.21 -6.68
CA ARG A 205 0.31 19.24 -7.19
C ARG A 205 1.34 19.65 -6.14
N SER A 206 0.87 19.94 -4.92
CA SER A 206 1.77 20.31 -3.81
C SER A 206 2.78 19.21 -3.48
N LEU A 207 2.36 17.94 -3.52
CA LEU A 207 3.24 16.79 -3.31
C LEU A 207 4.31 16.67 -4.41
N ILE A 208 3.96 16.93 -5.68
CA ILE A 208 4.86 16.75 -6.82
C ILE A 208 5.82 17.92 -6.97
N ASP A 209 5.34 19.16 -6.83
CA ASP A 209 6.12 20.37 -7.07
C ASP A 209 7.31 20.50 -6.08
N ASN A 210 7.12 20.06 -4.84
CA ASN A 210 8.12 20.07 -3.79
C ASN A 210 8.96 18.78 -3.67
N ALA A 211 8.66 17.78 -4.50
CA ALA A 211 9.28 16.46 -4.39
C ALA A 211 10.71 16.43 -5.02
N PRO A 212 11.62 15.62 -4.45
CA PRO A 212 12.91 15.37 -5.05
C PRO A 212 12.79 14.57 -6.37
N PRO A 213 13.82 14.61 -7.24
CA PRO A 213 13.81 13.90 -8.52
C PRO A 213 13.56 12.40 -8.40
N CYS A 214 14.05 11.74 -7.35
CA CYS A 214 13.86 10.31 -7.12
C CYS A 214 12.37 9.96 -6.99
N PHE A 215 11.58 10.76 -6.30
CA PHE A 215 10.13 10.57 -6.17
C PHE A 215 9.39 10.90 -7.48
N ARG A 216 9.67 12.08 -8.09
CA ARG A 216 8.99 12.50 -9.32
C ARG A 216 9.23 11.55 -10.50
N ASN A 217 10.43 10.96 -10.57
CA ASN A 217 10.80 10.02 -11.64
C ASN A 217 10.42 8.57 -11.34
N HIS A 218 9.90 8.28 -10.14
CA HIS A 218 9.46 6.94 -9.81
C HIS A 218 8.35 6.48 -10.79
N PRO A 219 8.35 5.24 -11.28
CA PRO A 219 7.39 4.75 -12.28
C PRO A 219 5.93 5.07 -11.95
N TYR A 220 5.50 4.84 -10.71
CA TYR A 220 4.14 5.12 -10.25
C TYR A 220 3.76 6.60 -10.37
N VAL A 221 4.61 7.49 -9.86
CA VAL A 221 4.35 8.94 -9.85
C VAL A 221 4.37 9.49 -11.27
N ARG A 222 5.37 9.10 -12.07
CA ARG A 222 5.49 9.52 -13.47
C ARG A 222 4.31 9.06 -14.33
N SER A 223 3.85 7.81 -14.13
CA SER A 223 2.67 7.29 -14.82
C SER A 223 1.41 8.08 -14.45
N TYR A 224 1.22 8.37 -13.17
CA TYR A 224 0.10 9.20 -12.71
C TYR A 224 0.11 10.60 -13.35
N ILE A 225 1.25 11.30 -13.32
CA ILE A 225 1.39 12.64 -13.91
C ILE A 225 1.06 12.62 -15.39
N ARG A 226 1.57 11.64 -16.15
CA ARG A 226 1.29 11.49 -17.57
C ARG A 226 -0.20 11.33 -17.82
N ARG A 227 -0.86 10.39 -17.16
CA ARG A 227 -2.30 10.12 -17.31
C ARG A 227 -3.16 11.32 -16.92
N ALA A 228 -2.83 12.02 -15.84
CA ALA A 228 -3.56 13.22 -15.43
C ALA A 228 -3.42 14.38 -16.42
N ARG A 229 -2.30 14.46 -17.14
CA ARG A 229 -2.09 15.43 -18.22
C ARG A 229 -2.91 15.08 -19.46
N ASP A 230 -2.88 13.78 -19.85
CA ASP A 230 -3.61 13.29 -21.04
C ASP A 230 -5.13 13.49 -20.86
N ASN A 231 -5.67 13.23 -19.67
CA ASN A 231 -7.08 13.47 -19.36
C ASN A 231 -7.46 14.95 -19.48
N ARG A 232 -6.63 15.86 -18.96
CA ARG A 232 -6.89 17.31 -19.08
C ARG A 232 -6.92 17.79 -20.53
N SER A 233 -6.09 17.19 -21.39
CA SER A 233 -6.06 17.52 -22.81
C SER A 233 -7.31 17.02 -23.53
N ALA A 234 -7.93 15.93 -23.07
CA ALA A 234 -9.17 15.40 -23.62
C ALA A 234 -10.42 16.20 -23.21
N GLU A 235 -10.43 16.80 -22.01
CA GLU A 235 -11.53 17.65 -21.52
C GLU A 235 -11.54 19.06 -22.16
N GLY A 236 -10.43 19.48 -22.77
CA GLY A 236 -10.29 20.80 -23.40
C GLY A 236 -10.59 20.85 -24.91
N GLN A 237 -11.04 19.72 -25.49
CA GLN A 237 -11.51 19.61 -26.86
C GLN A 237 -13.03 19.45 -26.89
#